data_9395120f723ec84f42e94d0752bcd326
#
_entry.id   9395120f723ec84f42e94d0752bcd326
#
_cell.length_a   1.000
_cell.length_b   1.000
_cell.length_c   1.000
_cell.angle_alpha   90.00
_cell.angle_beta   90.00
_cell.angle_gamma   90.00
#
_symmetry.space_group_name_H-M   'P 1'
#
loop_
_entity.id
_entity.type
_entity.pdbx_description
1 polymer ?
#
loop_
_entity_poly.entity_id
_entity_poly.type
_entity_poly.pdbx_seq_one_letter_code
_entity_poly.pdbx_strand_id
1 'polypeptide(L)'
;MKGLQKFAALCTSVVLGVCGMGSVLAQPLTADAATESTVPEGFVYVDGTHFMCDGEPFYFAGCNSYDMFTLGDGSSNDSTEAIETKFMNKEAIDARMQQMEDNGVRVLRTWGFSNETWHGFELAPGEYNEAEFMLFDYIMYSAQQHNIRVIITLENYWEAYGGIDKKLSWAGAGSGGNHKSRAAYFTNETCKQWYKDYAKHFAERTNYFTGVQYKDDPTVFAWDLMNEPRYQDAGEDSTGLTLRAWVDEMGAYIKEVDPNHMVYAGLEGHGVDYGFGGDEGNPFVYIQQSPYIDFCSAHPYPDEHWANMTPEDTKNTMVQWIEDAHQEVGKPFVVTEFNVHSSLPEAEYEDYWKAVFDTIEEYDAAGGLFWEFNDRKLSEFTVMDGDPILTYFQQHAARMEDKTPMNSLYTKNTVVDKDNPIDVLLSYEMQSGTVTGLQLDDTTLTAGTDYEQTEDTITVSASVFSDVATGEHTIQLLTSEGNQPKVKIRVYSAAEEAQKRSVIDDFESYGEDTALAAAYTTNVNGDTLKISLDAEHTKNGSYAMKYDYSVADGGAGYCGATKKLSNADWTGFDGIHFWILSDGS
;
A
#
# COMPACT_ATOMS: atom_id res chain seq x y z
N MET A 1 2.52 19.36 -55.95
CA MET A 1 3.25 20.63 -55.85
C MET A 1 3.41 20.94 -54.37
N LYS A 2 4.65 20.87 -53.89
CA LYS A 2 5.35 21.67 -52.89
C LYS A 2 4.63 21.88 -51.53
N GLY A 3 5.19 21.69 -50.35
CA GLY A 3 6.60 21.54 -50.05
C GLY A 3 6.80 21.15 -48.58
N LEU A 4 7.90 20.46 -48.36
CA LEU A 4 8.54 20.17 -47.08
C LEU A 4 8.90 21.46 -46.34
N GLN A 5 8.75 21.45 -45.03
CA GLN A 5 9.61 22.28 -44.17
C GLN A 5 10.12 21.44 -43.00
N LYS A 6 11.45 21.29 -42.97
CA LYS A 6 12.27 20.76 -41.92
C LYS A 6 12.35 21.80 -40.80
N PHE A 7 12.30 21.36 -39.52
CA PHE A 7 12.84 22.17 -38.43
C PHE A 7 14.07 21.48 -37.82
N ALA A 8 15.12 22.27 -37.78
CA ALA A 8 16.45 21.88 -37.34
C ALA A 8 16.59 21.97 -35.80
N ALA A 9 17.38 21.04 -35.25
CA ALA A 9 17.85 21.07 -33.87
C ALA A 9 18.81 22.24 -33.65
N LEU A 10 18.64 22.94 -32.54
CA LEU A 10 19.59 23.97 -32.09
C LEU A 10 20.26 23.46 -30.80
N CYS A 11 21.52 23.03 -30.93
CA CYS A 11 22.44 22.83 -29.82
C CYS A 11 22.91 24.18 -29.32
N THR A 12 22.73 24.48 -28.04
CA THR A 12 23.37 25.64 -27.42
C THR A 12 24.37 25.17 -26.38
N SER A 13 25.64 25.36 -26.70
CA SER A 13 26.79 25.17 -25.83
C SER A 13 26.83 26.24 -24.75
N VAL A 14 26.99 25.87 -23.49
CA VAL A 14 27.29 26.83 -22.40
C VAL A 14 28.77 26.76 -22.08
N VAL A 15 29.37 27.92 -22.16
CA VAL A 15 30.78 28.20 -21.88
C VAL A 15 30.99 28.25 -20.36
N LEU A 16 32.02 27.53 -19.90
CA LEU A 16 32.59 27.63 -18.55
C LEU A 16 33.24 29.00 -18.33
N GLY A 17 32.74 29.74 -17.36
CA GLY A 17 33.47 30.87 -16.77
C GLY A 17 33.97 30.53 -15.38
N VAL A 18 35.30 30.40 -15.26
CA VAL A 18 36.02 30.29 -13.99
C VAL A 18 36.20 31.72 -13.43
N CYS A 19 35.72 31.98 -12.23
CA CYS A 19 36.23 33.10 -11.42
C CYS A 19 35.98 32.89 -9.92
N GLY A 20 37.08 32.85 -9.17
CA GLY A 20 37.17 33.49 -7.86
C GLY A 20 36.87 32.63 -6.64
N MET A 21 37.92 32.07 -6.05
CA MET A 21 37.97 31.57 -4.67
C MET A 21 37.58 32.72 -3.69
N GLY A 22 36.51 32.52 -2.96
CA GLY A 22 36.22 33.22 -1.72
C GLY A 22 35.94 32.17 -0.66
N SER A 23 36.89 31.97 0.24
CA SER A 23 36.72 31.12 1.43
C SER A 23 35.66 31.72 2.34
N VAL A 24 34.46 31.17 2.30
CA VAL A 24 33.45 31.36 3.34
C VAL A 24 33.75 30.32 4.43
N LEU A 25 34.18 30.82 5.58
CA LEU A 25 34.26 30.05 6.81
C LEU A 25 32.83 29.59 7.14
N ALA A 26 32.60 28.26 7.01
CA ALA A 26 31.40 27.63 7.54
C ALA A 26 31.41 27.83 9.06
N GLN A 27 30.47 28.60 9.57
CA GLN A 27 30.13 28.58 11.00
C GLN A 27 29.44 27.21 11.28
N PRO A 28 29.74 26.59 12.45
CA PRO A 28 29.01 25.41 12.84
C PRO A 28 27.52 25.82 13.01
N LEU A 29 26.64 25.11 12.33
CA LEU A 29 25.21 25.14 12.64
C LEU A 29 25.06 24.67 14.09
N THR A 30 24.81 25.60 14.97
CA THR A 30 24.28 25.28 16.30
C THR A 30 22.94 24.60 16.06
N ALA A 31 22.76 23.43 16.66
CA ALA A 31 21.46 22.78 16.74
C ALA A 31 20.43 23.82 17.17
N ASP A 32 19.58 24.23 16.25
CA ASP A 32 18.49 25.13 16.56
C ASP A 32 17.52 24.39 17.47
N ALA A 33 17.09 25.12 18.48
CA ALA A 33 16.03 24.72 19.39
C ALA A 33 14.87 24.11 18.58
N ALA A 34 14.33 23.01 19.07
CA ALA A 34 13.13 22.39 18.55
C ALA A 34 12.13 23.48 18.16
N THR A 35 11.83 23.57 16.88
CA THR A 35 10.73 24.40 16.39
C THR A 35 9.49 23.89 17.10
N GLU A 36 8.86 24.73 17.93
CA GLU A 36 7.55 24.41 18.52
C GLU A 36 6.65 23.91 17.38
N SER A 37 6.12 22.70 17.54
CA SER A 37 5.17 22.14 16.59
C SER A 37 4.04 23.15 16.38
N THR A 38 3.75 23.47 15.12
CA THR A 38 2.61 24.33 14.77
C THR A 38 1.28 23.59 14.84
N VAL A 39 1.32 22.28 15.12
CA VAL A 39 0.15 21.41 15.25
C VAL A 39 -0.51 21.66 16.61
N PRO A 40 -1.84 21.82 16.69
CA PRO A 40 -2.54 22.04 17.94
C PRO A 40 -2.36 20.86 18.92
N GLU A 41 -2.45 21.14 20.23
CA GLU A 41 -2.37 20.13 21.29
C GLU A 41 -3.40 18.99 21.08
N GLY A 42 -2.95 17.77 21.29
CA GLY A 42 -3.76 16.56 21.17
C GLY A 42 -3.91 16.00 19.76
N PHE A 43 -3.45 16.71 18.72
CA PHE A 43 -3.52 16.18 17.35
C PHE A 43 -2.33 15.26 17.05
N VAL A 44 -2.61 14.20 16.28
CA VAL A 44 -1.54 13.35 15.72
C VAL A 44 -1.06 13.94 14.41
N TYR A 45 0.25 13.98 14.23
CA TYR A 45 0.90 14.49 13.02
C TYR A 45 2.08 13.61 12.61
N VAL A 46 2.59 13.85 11.40
CA VAL A 46 3.72 13.10 10.84
C VAL A 46 5.03 13.85 11.09
N ASP A 47 6.05 13.13 11.55
CA ASP A 47 7.44 13.55 11.57
C ASP A 47 8.31 12.45 10.94
N GLY A 48 8.77 12.68 9.70
CA GLY A 48 9.45 11.67 8.91
C GLY A 48 8.58 10.43 8.67
N THR A 49 9.03 9.28 9.15
CA THR A 49 8.33 7.99 9.01
C THR A 49 7.51 7.60 10.25
N HIS A 50 7.30 8.55 11.17
CA HIS A 50 6.63 8.30 12.45
C HIS A 50 5.41 9.20 12.65
N PHE A 51 4.47 8.74 13.45
CA PHE A 51 3.44 9.59 14.03
C PHE A 51 3.90 10.16 15.36
N MET A 52 3.52 11.41 15.60
CA MET A 52 3.76 12.12 16.84
C MET A 52 2.46 12.69 17.40
N CYS A 53 2.34 12.76 18.72
CA CYS A 53 1.26 13.46 19.41
C CYS A 53 1.87 14.21 20.59
N ASP A 54 1.66 15.52 20.66
CA ASP A 54 2.21 16.36 21.74
C ASP A 54 3.75 16.25 21.94
N GLY A 55 4.46 15.95 20.86
CA GLY A 55 5.91 15.80 20.85
C GLY A 55 6.41 14.39 21.24
N GLU A 56 5.52 13.47 21.53
CA GLU A 56 5.86 12.07 21.82
C GLU A 56 5.47 11.15 20.66
N PRO A 57 6.20 10.05 20.43
CA PRO A 57 5.85 9.07 19.40
C PRO A 57 4.45 8.47 19.64
N PHE A 58 3.69 8.28 18.57
CA PHE A 58 2.35 7.73 18.63
C PHE A 58 2.27 6.45 17.78
N TYR A 59 2.28 5.32 18.45
CA TYR A 59 2.02 4.00 17.88
C TYR A 59 0.68 3.46 18.38
N PHE A 60 0.05 2.59 17.61
CA PHE A 60 -1.27 2.10 17.97
C PHE A 60 -1.60 0.70 17.45
N ALA A 61 -2.50 0.03 18.15
CA ALA A 61 -3.29 -1.08 17.66
C ALA A 61 -4.71 -0.61 17.41
N GLY A 62 -5.37 -1.11 16.37
CA GLY A 62 -6.68 -0.65 15.97
C GLY A 62 -7.54 -1.75 15.37
N CYS A 63 -8.78 -1.40 15.09
CA CYS A 63 -9.69 -2.25 14.34
C CYS A 63 -10.58 -1.45 13.40
N ASN A 64 -11.18 -2.17 12.45
CA ASN A 64 -12.31 -1.67 11.70
C ASN A 64 -13.61 -2.08 12.39
N SER A 65 -14.55 -1.17 12.54
CA SER A 65 -15.95 -1.44 12.78
C SER A 65 -16.73 -0.51 11.86
N TYR A 66 -16.74 -0.90 10.58
CA TYR A 66 -17.16 -0.05 9.49
C TYR A 66 -18.61 0.39 9.58
N ASP A 67 -19.46 -0.45 10.22
CA ASP A 67 -20.91 -0.31 10.28
C ASP A 67 -21.44 0.43 11.52
N MET A 68 -20.57 1.14 12.27
CA MET A 68 -20.97 1.88 13.48
C MET A 68 -22.19 2.78 13.23
N PHE A 69 -22.24 3.44 12.07
CA PHE A 69 -23.37 4.30 11.68
C PHE A 69 -24.71 3.56 11.55
N THR A 70 -24.71 2.24 11.49
CA THR A 70 -25.95 1.44 11.46
C THR A 70 -26.52 1.14 12.85
N LEU A 71 -25.86 1.59 13.92
CA LEU A 71 -26.34 1.43 15.30
C LEU A 71 -27.42 2.46 15.65
N GLY A 72 -28.49 2.40 14.87
CA GLY A 72 -29.70 3.22 15.01
C GLY A 72 -30.94 2.45 14.61
N ASP A 73 -32.11 2.98 14.92
CA ASP A 73 -33.41 2.34 14.61
C ASP A 73 -33.96 2.73 13.22
N GLY A 74 -33.36 3.66 12.52
CA GLY A 74 -33.80 4.08 11.17
C GLY A 74 -35.25 4.61 11.06
N SER A 75 -36.02 4.68 12.15
CA SER A 75 -37.45 4.81 12.11
C SER A 75 -38.03 6.17 12.57
N SER A 76 -37.24 7.10 13.12
CA SER A 76 -37.76 8.38 13.57
C SER A 76 -36.72 9.49 13.65
N ASN A 77 -36.79 10.40 12.69
CA ASN A 77 -35.95 11.59 12.59
C ASN A 77 -36.76 12.90 12.50
N ASP A 78 -37.99 12.93 13.06
CA ASP A 78 -38.90 14.06 12.93
C ASP A 78 -38.48 15.29 13.75
N SER A 79 -37.60 15.10 14.75
CA SER A 79 -37.07 16.19 15.58
C SER A 79 -35.73 15.77 16.21
N THR A 80 -34.92 16.74 16.62
CA THR A 80 -33.67 16.51 17.37
C THR A 80 -33.88 15.59 18.57
N GLU A 81 -34.94 15.80 19.35
CA GLU A 81 -35.30 14.95 20.49
C GLU A 81 -35.61 13.51 20.03
N ALA A 82 -36.31 13.33 18.91
CA ALA A 82 -36.63 12.01 18.38
C ALA A 82 -35.38 11.29 17.84
N ILE A 83 -34.49 12.01 17.18
CA ILE A 83 -33.21 11.47 16.75
C ILE A 83 -32.42 10.97 17.96
N GLU A 84 -32.26 11.78 18.97
CA GLU A 84 -31.50 11.46 20.16
C GLU A 84 -32.07 10.33 20.99
N THR A 85 -33.40 10.26 21.13
CA THR A 85 -34.08 9.34 22.08
C THR A 85 -34.63 8.07 21.45
N LYS A 86 -34.81 8.04 20.12
CA LYS A 86 -35.44 6.91 19.42
C LYS A 86 -34.66 6.37 18.25
N PHE A 87 -33.90 7.23 17.57
CA PHE A 87 -33.10 6.81 16.41
C PHE A 87 -31.75 6.24 16.82
N MET A 88 -31.01 6.91 17.71
CA MET A 88 -29.69 6.46 18.16
C MET A 88 -29.81 5.32 19.16
N ASN A 89 -29.04 4.27 18.96
CA ASN A 89 -28.82 3.24 19.98
C ASN A 89 -27.50 3.52 20.74
N LYS A 90 -27.59 4.51 21.64
CA LYS A 90 -26.45 4.96 22.44
C LYS A 90 -25.82 3.82 23.26
N GLU A 91 -26.65 2.94 23.83
CA GLU A 91 -26.20 1.80 24.63
C GLU A 91 -25.35 0.82 23.79
N ALA A 92 -25.77 0.56 22.55
CA ALA A 92 -25.00 -0.32 21.66
C ALA A 92 -23.70 0.33 21.19
N ILE A 93 -23.70 1.64 20.93
CA ILE A 93 -22.51 2.39 20.57
C ILE A 93 -21.49 2.36 21.71
N ASP A 94 -21.92 2.73 22.93
CA ASP A 94 -21.06 2.75 24.11
C ASP A 94 -20.54 1.35 24.47
N ALA A 95 -21.39 0.33 24.36
CA ALA A 95 -20.98 -1.05 24.62
C ALA A 95 -19.91 -1.53 23.64
N ARG A 96 -20.05 -1.21 22.33
CA ARG A 96 -19.03 -1.58 21.33
C ARG A 96 -17.74 -0.80 21.52
N MET A 97 -17.81 0.50 21.87
CA MET A 97 -16.62 1.30 22.20
C MET A 97 -15.90 0.75 23.43
N GLN A 98 -16.63 0.38 24.49
CA GLN A 98 -16.06 -0.23 25.69
C GLN A 98 -15.35 -1.55 25.36
N GLN A 99 -15.97 -2.42 24.56
CA GLN A 99 -15.34 -3.67 24.13
C GLN A 99 -14.04 -3.42 23.34
N MET A 100 -14.02 -2.43 22.46
CA MET A 100 -12.82 -2.05 21.73
C MET A 100 -11.72 -1.53 22.67
N GLU A 101 -12.05 -0.64 23.62
CA GLU A 101 -11.14 -0.14 24.63
C GLU A 101 -10.58 -1.29 25.51
N ASP A 102 -11.43 -2.19 25.99
CA ASP A 102 -11.04 -3.36 26.81
C ASP A 102 -10.08 -4.31 26.06
N ASN A 103 -10.13 -4.31 24.71
CA ASN A 103 -9.22 -5.07 23.85
C ASN A 103 -7.99 -4.27 23.41
N GLY A 104 -7.79 -3.04 23.89
CA GLY A 104 -6.60 -2.23 23.62
C GLY A 104 -6.64 -1.45 22.30
N VAL A 105 -7.82 -1.31 21.69
CA VAL A 105 -8.01 -0.50 20.48
C VAL A 105 -7.82 0.97 20.81
N ARG A 106 -6.91 1.65 20.08
CA ARG A 106 -6.64 3.08 20.19
C ARG A 106 -7.07 3.85 18.95
N VAL A 107 -7.19 3.18 17.81
CA VAL A 107 -7.69 3.76 16.56
C VAL A 107 -8.77 2.86 15.97
N LEU A 108 -9.93 3.43 15.73
CA LEU A 108 -11.06 2.84 15.05
C LEU A 108 -11.12 3.38 13.62
N ARG A 109 -11.24 2.52 12.61
CA ARG A 109 -11.65 2.93 11.27
C ARG A 109 -13.12 2.60 11.07
N THR A 110 -13.91 3.60 10.68
CA THR A 110 -15.32 3.45 10.41
C THR A 110 -15.75 4.26 9.20
N TRP A 111 -16.84 3.85 8.56
CA TRP A 111 -17.32 4.55 7.38
C TRP A 111 -18.16 5.76 7.73
N GLY A 112 -17.78 6.91 7.21
CA GLY A 112 -18.52 8.17 7.28
C GLY A 112 -19.24 8.43 5.96
N PHE A 113 -19.73 7.38 5.28
CA PHE A 113 -20.50 7.50 4.05
C PHE A 113 -21.58 6.40 3.97
N SER A 114 -22.68 6.71 3.38
CA SER A 114 -23.68 5.79 2.83
C SER A 114 -24.64 6.61 1.97
N ASN A 115 -25.00 6.08 0.83
CA ASN A 115 -26.00 6.68 -0.08
C ASN A 115 -27.27 5.83 -0.20
N GLU A 116 -27.46 4.93 0.76
CA GLU A 116 -28.64 4.08 0.84
C GLU A 116 -29.82 4.82 1.49
N THR A 117 -31.04 4.36 1.26
CA THR A 117 -32.24 4.98 1.83
C THR A 117 -32.42 4.70 3.31
N TRP A 118 -31.77 3.65 3.82
CA TRP A 118 -31.68 3.32 5.23
C TRP A 118 -30.27 3.68 5.72
N HIS A 119 -30.12 4.40 6.78
CA HIS A 119 -28.81 4.83 7.29
C HIS A 119 -27.92 5.53 6.24
N GLY A 120 -28.51 6.37 5.39
CA GLY A 120 -27.79 7.16 4.41
C GLY A 120 -27.39 8.52 4.94
N PHE A 121 -26.13 8.90 4.79
CA PHE A 121 -25.64 10.24 5.10
C PHE A 121 -26.03 11.25 4.02
N GLU A 122 -25.96 10.86 2.76
CA GLU A 122 -26.33 11.66 1.60
C GLU A 122 -27.33 10.88 0.74
N LEU A 123 -28.59 11.34 0.72
CA LEU A 123 -29.69 10.64 0.06
C LEU A 123 -29.85 11.03 -1.41
N ALA A 124 -29.39 12.21 -1.78
CA ALA A 124 -29.21 12.74 -3.13
C ALA A 124 -28.12 13.80 -3.09
N PRO A 125 -27.56 14.23 -4.24
CA PRO A 125 -26.48 15.20 -4.26
C PRO A 125 -26.77 16.46 -3.44
N GLY A 126 -26.02 16.66 -2.35
CA GLY A 126 -26.19 17.77 -1.41
C GLY A 126 -27.41 17.67 -0.47
N GLU A 127 -28.12 16.55 -0.47
CA GLU A 127 -29.24 16.29 0.47
C GLU A 127 -28.74 15.42 1.63
N TYR A 128 -28.24 16.07 2.67
CA TYR A 128 -27.65 15.43 3.85
C TYR A 128 -28.69 15.06 4.89
N ASN A 129 -28.54 13.85 5.47
CA ASN A 129 -29.43 13.32 6.48
C ASN A 129 -28.95 13.67 7.89
N GLU A 130 -29.56 14.67 8.51
CA GLU A 130 -29.18 15.14 9.84
C GLU A 130 -29.25 14.05 10.91
N ALA A 131 -30.16 13.08 10.78
CA ALA A 131 -30.24 11.99 11.75
C ALA A 131 -28.99 11.12 11.76
N GLU A 132 -28.46 10.78 10.58
CA GLU A 132 -27.22 10.02 10.46
C GLU A 132 -26.02 10.80 10.97
N PHE A 133 -25.93 12.09 10.61
CA PHE A 133 -24.85 12.93 11.11
C PHE A 133 -24.90 13.10 12.63
N MET A 134 -26.08 13.25 13.24
CA MET A 134 -26.20 13.28 14.71
C MET A 134 -25.84 11.93 15.36
N LEU A 135 -26.19 10.81 14.73
CA LEU A 135 -25.75 9.49 15.20
C LEU A 135 -24.22 9.38 15.15
N PHE A 136 -23.61 9.84 14.06
CA PHE A 136 -22.17 9.85 13.93
C PHE A 136 -21.50 10.82 14.93
N ASP A 137 -22.12 11.97 15.23
CA ASP A 137 -21.68 12.85 16.31
C ASP A 137 -21.60 12.12 17.66
N TYR A 138 -22.56 11.21 17.94
CA TYR A 138 -22.53 10.40 19.15
C TYR A 138 -21.44 9.33 19.12
N ILE A 139 -21.19 8.72 17.96
CA ILE A 139 -20.07 7.78 17.79
C ILE A 139 -18.76 8.49 18.13
N MET A 140 -18.53 9.69 17.62
CA MET A 140 -17.32 10.48 17.91
C MET A 140 -17.24 10.88 19.38
N TYR A 141 -18.37 11.30 19.98
CA TYR A 141 -18.43 11.59 21.41
C TYR A 141 -18.10 10.35 22.26
N SER A 142 -18.65 9.19 21.94
CA SER A 142 -18.35 7.93 22.64
C SER A 142 -16.88 7.53 22.46
N ALA A 143 -16.33 7.63 21.23
CA ALA A 143 -14.92 7.37 20.96
C ALA A 143 -13.99 8.25 21.83
N GLN A 144 -14.31 9.54 21.97
CA GLN A 144 -13.57 10.46 22.83
C GLN A 144 -13.59 10.00 24.30
N GLN A 145 -14.76 9.54 24.81
CA GLN A 145 -14.88 9.08 26.20
C GLN A 145 -14.07 7.80 26.47
N HIS A 146 -13.82 6.98 25.43
CA HIS A 146 -13.03 5.75 25.47
C HIS A 146 -11.57 5.93 25.01
N ASN A 147 -11.13 7.17 24.81
CA ASN A 147 -9.77 7.49 24.35
C ASN A 147 -9.41 6.75 23.03
N ILE A 148 -10.38 6.58 22.15
CA ILE A 148 -10.25 5.99 20.82
C ILE A 148 -10.28 7.12 19.79
N ARG A 149 -9.29 7.15 18.89
CA ARG A 149 -9.29 8.05 17.74
C ARG A 149 -9.96 7.38 16.55
N VAL A 150 -10.50 8.19 15.64
CA VAL A 150 -11.32 7.68 14.55
C VAL A 150 -10.75 8.07 13.19
N ILE A 151 -10.52 7.07 12.35
CA ILE A 151 -10.33 7.23 10.91
C ILE A 151 -11.72 7.25 10.26
N ILE A 152 -12.01 8.32 9.53
CA ILE A 152 -13.32 8.49 8.86
C ILE A 152 -13.13 8.27 7.36
N THR A 153 -13.72 7.19 6.82
CA THR A 153 -13.71 6.90 5.39
C THR A 153 -14.82 7.67 4.69
N LEU A 154 -14.48 8.47 3.68
CA LEU A 154 -15.41 9.41 3.03
C LEU A 154 -16.14 8.84 1.81
N GLU A 155 -15.63 7.79 1.19
CA GLU A 155 -16.19 7.19 -0.02
C GLU A 155 -15.75 5.73 -0.16
N ASN A 156 -16.39 4.97 -1.07
CA ASN A 156 -16.04 3.59 -1.35
C ASN A 156 -15.94 3.34 -2.86
N TYR A 157 -14.88 2.70 -3.28
CA TYR A 157 -14.76 2.24 -4.66
C TYR A 157 -15.80 1.17 -5.02
N TRP A 158 -16.19 0.35 -4.04
CA TRP A 158 -17.14 -0.74 -4.20
C TRP A 158 -18.60 -0.27 -4.06
N GLU A 159 -19.52 -1.11 -4.49
CA GLU A 159 -20.96 -0.81 -4.47
C GLU A 159 -21.60 -0.84 -3.06
N ALA A 160 -20.88 -1.37 -2.07
CA ALA A 160 -21.39 -1.45 -0.71
C ALA A 160 -21.74 -0.05 -0.17
N TYR A 161 -22.95 0.07 0.36
CA TYR A 161 -23.56 1.32 0.85
C TYR A 161 -23.64 2.45 -0.21
N GLY A 162 -23.70 2.04 -1.49
CA GLY A 162 -23.84 2.93 -2.63
C GLY A 162 -22.52 3.22 -3.33
N GLY A 163 -21.52 3.71 -2.62
CA GLY A 163 -20.18 3.99 -3.14
C GLY A 163 -20.15 4.84 -4.40
N ILE A 164 -19.07 4.78 -5.14
CA ILE A 164 -18.93 5.55 -6.41
C ILE A 164 -19.96 5.14 -7.47
N ASP A 165 -20.47 3.92 -7.42
CA ASP A 165 -21.49 3.43 -8.35
C ASP A 165 -22.78 4.27 -8.24
N LYS A 166 -23.18 4.63 -7.02
CA LYS A 166 -24.33 5.50 -6.78
C LYS A 166 -24.12 6.91 -7.27
N LYS A 167 -22.93 7.47 -7.03
CA LYS A 167 -22.55 8.82 -7.51
C LYS A 167 -22.53 8.88 -9.04
N LEU A 168 -21.98 7.86 -9.71
CA LEU A 168 -22.03 7.75 -11.18
C LEU A 168 -23.47 7.71 -11.71
N SER A 169 -24.34 6.94 -11.05
CA SER A 169 -25.75 6.87 -11.40
C SER A 169 -26.45 8.23 -11.26
N TRP A 170 -26.21 8.96 -10.19
CA TRP A 170 -26.75 10.31 -9.99
C TRP A 170 -26.25 11.30 -11.06
N ALA A 171 -24.98 11.21 -11.44
CA ALA A 171 -24.38 12.05 -12.47
C ALA A 171 -24.84 11.70 -13.88
N GLY A 172 -25.58 10.59 -14.08
CA GLY A 172 -25.91 10.08 -15.42
C GLY A 172 -24.68 9.62 -16.21
N ALA A 173 -23.59 9.31 -15.52
CA ALA A 173 -22.29 8.92 -16.10
C ALA A 173 -22.09 7.39 -16.14
N GLY A 174 -23.11 6.63 -15.84
CA GLY A 174 -23.11 5.17 -15.81
C GLY A 174 -23.74 4.65 -14.50
N SER A 175 -23.70 3.36 -14.30
CA SER A 175 -24.21 2.70 -13.09
C SER A 175 -23.11 2.00 -12.29
N GLY A 176 -21.83 2.18 -12.69
CA GLY A 176 -20.73 1.39 -12.12
C GLY A 176 -20.87 -0.11 -12.43
N GLY A 177 -20.71 -0.95 -11.41
CA GLY A 177 -20.91 -2.40 -11.48
C GLY A 177 -19.75 -3.17 -12.09
N ASN A 178 -18.73 -2.52 -12.62
CA ASN A 178 -17.45 -3.10 -13.05
C ASN A 178 -16.35 -2.05 -13.08
N HIS A 179 -15.09 -2.48 -13.02
CA HIS A 179 -13.92 -1.61 -12.91
C HIS A 179 -13.83 -0.56 -14.02
N LYS A 180 -14.00 -0.97 -15.27
CA LYS A 180 -13.94 -0.05 -16.44
C LYS A 180 -15.00 1.05 -16.36
N SER A 181 -16.21 0.75 -15.90
CA SER A 181 -17.29 1.74 -15.73
C SER A 181 -16.99 2.71 -14.58
N ARG A 182 -16.41 2.20 -13.48
CA ARG A 182 -16.04 2.99 -12.31
C ARG A 182 -14.96 4.03 -12.60
N ALA A 183 -14.08 3.77 -13.59
CA ALA A 183 -13.05 4.71 -14.00
C ALA A 183 -13.59 6.12 -14.31
N ALA A 184 -14.82 6.24 -14.82
CA ALA A 184 -15.45 7.52 -15.10
C ALA A 184 -15.62 8.41 -13.85
N TYR A 185 -15.68 7.85 -12.65
CA TYR A 185 -15.81 8.61 -11.39
C TYR A 185 -14.67 9.58 -11.18
N PHE A 186 -13.43 9.12 -11.40
CA PHE A 186 -12.21 9.88 -11.11
C PHE A 186 -11.99 11.07 -12.04
N THR A 187 -12.65 11.08 -13.19
CA THR A 187 -12.54 12.17 -14.19
C THR A 187 -13.82 13.00 -14.34
N ASN A 188 -14.92 12.61 -13.68
CA ASN A 188 -16.19 13.32 -13.77
C ASN A 188 -16.20 14.52 -12.83
N GLU A 189 -16.20 15.73 -13.37
CA GLU A 189 -16.14 16.98 -12.58
C GLU A 189 -17.34 17.14 -11.63
N THR A 190 -18.50 16.58 -11.98
CA THR A 190 -19.69 16.61 -11.11
C THR A 190 -19.47 15.71 -9.88
N CYS A 191 -18.96 14.49 -10.09
CA CYS A 191 -18.65 13.58 -8.97
C CYS A 191 -17.57 14.15 -8.07
N LYS A 192 -16.51 14.74 -8.64
CA LYS A 192 -15.45 15.42 -7.87
C LYS A 192 -16.00 16.58 -7.05
N GLN A 193 -16.91 17.39 -7.61
CA GLN A 193 -17.50 18.50 -6.87
C GLN A 193 -18.38 18.00 -5.72
N TRP A 194 -19.20 16.96 -5.93
CA TRP A 194 -20.00 16.38 -4.85
C TRP A 194 -19.14 15.76 -3.75
N TYR A 195 -18.03 15.13 -4.10
CA TYR A 195 -17.06 14.64 -3.13
C TYR A 195 -16.52 15.77 -2.26
N LYS A 196 -16.09 16.88 -2.87
CA LYS A 196 -15.59 18.06 -2.17
C LYS A 196 -16.65 18.68 -1.26
N ASP A 197 -17.89 18.82 -1.75
CA ASP A 197 -18.99 19.38 -0.99
C ASP A 197 -19.32 18.49 0.24
N TYR A 198 -19.30 17.17 0.06
CA TYR A 198 -19.51 16.20 1.13
C TYR A 198 -18.40 16.24 2.18
N ALA A 199 -17.14 16.16 1.75
CA ALA A 199 -15.98 16.24 2.64
C ALA A 199 -15.97 17.53 3.47
N LYS A 200 -16.27 18.67 2.82
CA LYS A 200 -16.39 19.96 3.49
C LYS A 200 -17.54 19.97 4.50
N HIS A 201 -18.72 19.46 4.11
CA HIS A 201 -19.87 19.38 5.02
C HIS A 201 -19.52 18.58 6.27
N PHE A 202 -18.79 17.48 6.12
CA PHE A 202 -18.36 16.65 7.24
C PHE A 202 -17.34 17.38 8.14
N ALA A 203 -16.27 17.90 7.55
CA ALA A 203 -15.18 18.53 8.29
C ALA A 203 -15.62 19.82 9.03
N GLU A 204 -16.49 20.63 8.43
CA GLU A 204 -17.01 21.88 9.02
C GLU A 204 -18.24 21.64 9.93
N ARG A 205 -18.77 20.39 10.00
CA ARG A 205 -19.87 20.07 10.90
C ARG A 205 -19.46 20.29 12.36
N THR A 206 -20.32 20.97 13.12
CA THR A 206 -20.18 21.05 14.57
C THR A 206 -20.87 19.85 15.20
N ASN A 207 -20.12 19.01 15.89
CA ASN A 207 -20.63 17.86 16.62
C ASN A 207 -21.68 18.31 17.65
N TYR A 208 -22.86 17.73 17.62
CA TYR A 208 -23.98 18.09 18.48
C TYR A 208 -23.69 17.90 19.97
N PHE A 209 -22.90 16.88 20.34
CA PHE A 209 -22.64 16.53 21.74
C PHE A 209 -21.42 17.27 22.32
N THR A 210 -20.38 17.52 21.51
CA THR A 210 -19.15 18.17 21.96
C THR A 210 -19.14 19.68 21.71
N GLY A 211 -19.92 20.14 20.72
CA GLY A 211 -19.91 21.53 20.28
C GLY A 211 -18.63 21.94 19.50
N VAL A 212 -17.78 20.96 19.13
CA VAL A 212 -16.52 21.15 18.38
C VAL A 212 -16.75 20.79 16.92
N GLN A 213 -16.13 21.51 15.98
CA GLN A 213 -16.15 21.08 14.58
C GLN A 213 -15.23 19.87 14.39
N TYR A 214 -15.55 18.98 13.44
CA TYR A 214 -14.73 17.78 13.19
C TYR A 214 -13.28 18.13 12.85
N LYS A 215 -13.05 19.17 12.06
CA LYS A 215 -11.71 19.66 11.72
C LYS A 215 -10.92 20.21 12.91
N ASP A 216 -11.57 20.47 14.02
CA ASP A 216 -10.97 20.99 15.26
C ASP A 216 -11.03 19.96 16.41
N ASP A 217 -11.45 18.71 16.12
CA ASP A 217 -11.60 17.65 17.12
C ASP A 217 -10.45 16.64 17.03
N PRO A 218 -9.53 16.60 18.00
CA PRO A 218 -8.40 15.66 17.98
C PRO A 218 -8.81 14.19 18.08
N THR A 219 -10.09 13.88 18.30
CA THR A 219 -10.63 12.51 18.23
C THR A 219 -10.58 11.98 16.78
N VAL A 220 -10.66 12.84 15.78
CA VAL A 220 -10.40 12.47 14.39
C VAL A 220 -8.91 12.16 14.26
N PHE A 221 -8.56 10.94 13.79
CA PHE A 221 -7.18 10.57 13.51
C PHE A 221 -6.79 10.99 12.09
N ALA A 222 -7.61 10.62 11.12
CA ALA A 222 -7.35 10.92 9.71
C ALA A 222 -8.63 10.85 8.88
N TRP A 223 -8.60 11.55 7.75
CA TRP A 223 -9.55 11.38 6.66
C TRP A 223 -9.03 10.32 5.68
N ASP A 224 -9.83 9.28 5.46
CA ASP A 224 -9.62 8.28 4.43
C ASP A 224 -10.34 8.75 3.15
N LEU A 225 -9.58 9.05 2.10
CA LEU A 225 -10.16 9.58 0.86
C LEU A 225 -11.18 8.63 0.26
N MET A 226 -10.87 7.36 0.21
CA MET A 226 -11.75 6.34 -0.36
C MET A 226 -11.29 4.95 0.08
N ASN A 227 -12.23 4.11 0.48
CA ASN A 227 -11.94 2.68 0.63
C ASN A 227 -11.55 2.07 -0.71
N GLU A 228 -10.33 1.56 -0.79
CA GLU A 228 -9.79 0.74 -1.88
C GLU A 228 -9.92 1.34 -3.29
N PRO A 229 -9.46 2.57 -3.52
CA PRO A 229 -9.58 3.20 -4.83
C PRO A 229 -8.73 2.48 -5.88
N ARG A 230 -9.33 2.21 -7.06
CA ARG A 230 -8.68 1.58 -8.21
C ARG A 230 -9.01 2.34 -9.50
N TYR A 231 -8.09 2.34 -10.43
CA TYR A 231 -8.34 2.77 -11.82
C TYR A 231 -8.12 1.61 -12.79
N GLN A 232 -8.70 0.48 -12.45
CA GLN A 232 -8.51 -0.82 -13.06
C GLN A 232 -9.25 -0.94 -14.40
N ASP A 233 -8.67 -1.71 -15.35
CA ASP A 233 -9.23 -1.93 -16.70
C ASP A 233 -9.45 -0.64 -17.53
N ALA A 234 -8.72 0.41 -17.20
CA ALA A 234 -8.84 1.73 -17.85
C ALA A 234 -7.61 2.09 -18.71
N GLY A 235 -6.68 1.15 -18.91
CA GLY A 235 -5.47 1.35 -19.70
C GLY A 235 -4.31 2.04 -18.95
N GLU A 236 -4.43 2.19 -17.65
CA GLU A 236 -3.42 2.78 -16.77
C GLU A 236 -3.08 1.87 -15.57
N ASP A 237 -3.35 0.56 -15.70
CA ASP A 237 -3.29 -0.39 -14.58
C ASP A 237 -1.90 -0.43 -13.92
N SER A 238 -0.82 -0.21 -14.67
CA SER A 238 0.54 -0.15 -14.14
C SER A 238 1.05 1.28 -13.86
N THR A 239 0.34 2.33 -14.25
CA THR A 239 0.83 3.72 -14.15
C THR A 239 0.13 4.58 -13.12
N GLY A 240 -1.16 4.35 -12.86
CA GLY A 240 -1.96 5.06 -11.85
C GLY A 240 -2.09 6.57 -12.04
N LEU A 241 -1.83 7.12 -13.25
CA LEU A 241 -1.76 8.56 -13.50
C LEU A 241 -3.06 9.28 -13.16
N THR A 242 -4.20 8.73 -13.60
CA THR A 242 -5.51 9.36 -13.35
C THR A 242 -5.91 9.26 -11.89
N LEU A 243 -5.69 8.11 -11.24
CA LEU A 243 -5.96 7.96 -9.82
C LEU A 243 -5.10 8.90 -8.98
N ARG A 244 -3.79 9.01 -9.31
CA ARG A 244 -2.90 9.95 -8.62
C ARG A 244 -3.39 11.40 -8.75
N ALA A 245 -3.82 11.82 -9.93
CA ALA A 245 -4.35 13.17 -10.14
C ALA A 245 -5.62 13.42 -9.30
N TRP A 246 -6.47 12.40 -9.14
CA TRP A 246 -7.66 12.48 -8.27
C TRP A 246 -7.27 12.58 -6.80
N VAL A 247 -6.33 11.75 -6.36
CA VAL A 247 -5.80 11.77 -4.97
C VAL A 247 -5.18 13.12 -4.65
N ASP A 248 -4.37 13.66 -5.55
CA ASP A 248 -3.76 14.98 -5.38
C ASP A 248 -4.82 16.08 -5.27
N GLU A 249 -5.86 16.05 -6.10
CA GLU A 249 -6.92 17.06 -6.10
C GLU A 249 -7.80 16.97 -4.84
N MET A 250 -8.22 15.76 -4.44
CA MET A 250 -9.08 15.59 -3.26
C MET A 250 -8.30 15.79 -1.96
N GLY A 251 -7.09 15.27 -1.87
CA GLY A 251 -6.21 15.48 -0.72
C GLY A 251 -5.89 16.96 -0.51
N ALA A 252 -5.52 17.68 -1.57
CA ALA A 252 -5.29 19.14 -1.49
C ALA A 252 -6.51 19.89 -0.97
N TYR A 253 -7.70 19.52 -1.47
CA TYR A 253 -8.94 20.16 -1.04
C TYR A 253 -9.25 19.89 0.44
N ILE A 254 -9.08 18.66 0.91
CA ILE A 254 -9.29 18.35 2.33
C ILE A 254 -8.30 19.11 3.20
N LYS A 255 -7.01 19.16 2.83
CA LYS A 255 -6.00 19.94 3.54
C LYS A 255 -6.28 21.46 3.56
N GLU A 256 -7.00 21.99 2.55
CA GLU A 256 -7.47 23.38 2.55
C GLU A 256 -8.61 23.60 3.57
N VAL A 257 -9.55 22.64 3.67
CA VAL A 257 -10.71 22.73 4.58
C VAL A 257 -10.32 22.39 6.02
N ASP A 258 -9.45 21.40 6.17
CA ASP A 258 -8.96 20.87 7.44
C ASP A 258 -7.44 20.73 7.42
N PRO A 259 -6.71 21.76 7.88
CA PRO A 259 -5.25 21.72 7.94
C PRO A 259 -4.70 20.94 9.15
N ASN A 260 -5.54 20.47 10.07
CA ASN A 260 -5.11 19.88 11.33
C ASN A 260 -4.95 18.36 11.24
N HIS A 261 -5.79 17.69 10.47
CA HIS A 261 -5.82 16.23 10.42
C HIS A 261 -5.02 15.65 9.26
N MET A 262 -4.60 14.42 9.46
CA MET A 262 -3.95 13.63 8.44
C MET A 262 -4.95 13.17 7.37
N VAL A 263 -4.42 12.92 6.17
CA VAL A 263 -5.17 12.40 5.01
C VAL A 263 -4.41 11.21 4.44
N TYR A 264 -5.13 10.15 4.07
CA TYR A 264 -4.53 9.03 3.34
C TYR A 264 -5.43 8.51 2.23
N ALA A 265 -4.86 7.75 1.31
CA ALA A 265 -5.53 7.40 0.05
C ALA A 265 -6.50 6.22 0.17
N GLY A 266 -6.31 5.33 1.15
CA GLY A 266 -7.12 4.12 1.35
C GLY A 266 -6.71 2.95 0.45
N LEU A 267 -5.43 2.86 0.03
CA LEU A 267 -4.94 1.81 -0.86
C LEU A 267 -4.84 0.45 -0.16
N GLU A 268 -5.05 -0.61 -0.97
CA GLU A 268 -4.93 -2.02 -0.57
C GLU A 268 -3.48 -2.53 -0.61
N GLY A 269 -2.59 -1.84 -1.35
CA GLY A 269 -1.20 -2.28 -1.54
C GLY A 269 -1.03 -3.33 -2.65
N HIS A 270 -1.99 -3.47 -3.57
CA HIS A 270 -1.88 -4.37 -4.71
C HIS A 270 -0.73 -3.99 -5.63
N GLY A 271 -0.12 -5.00 -6.24
CA GLY A 271 0.94 -4.84 -7.22
C GLY A 271 1.63 -6.15 -7.55
N VAL A 272 1.94 -6.35 -8.82
CA VAL A 272 2.63 -7.57 -9.30
C VAL A 272 3.98 -7.74 -8.61
N ASP A 273 4.66 -6.63 -8.35
CA ASP A 273 5.98 -6.63 -7.70
C ASP A 273 5.92 -7.06 -6.23
N TYR A 274 4.76 -6.90 -5.58
CA TYR A 274 4.52 -7.38 -4.21
C TYR A 274 4.06 -8.84 -4.15
N GLY A 275 3.71 -9.44 -5.30
CA GLY A 275 3.07 -10.75 -5.35
C GLY A 275 1.68 -10.76 -4.72
N PHE A 276 1.05 -9.58 -4.56
CA PHE A 276 -0.23 -9.38 -3.90
C PHE A 276 -1.20 -8.66 -4.85
N GLY A 277 -2.20 -9.39 -5.36
CA GLY A 277 -3.11 -8.88 -6.39
C GLY A 277 -2.41 -8.63 -7.73
N GLY A 278 -2.94 -7.70 -8.50
CA GLY A 278 -2.43 -7.27 -9.80
C GLY A 278 -2.13 -5.76 -9.86
N ASP A 279 -1.74 -5.28 -11.05
CA ASP A 279 -1.63 -3.85 -11.33
C ASP A 279 -3.03 -3.31 -11.60
N GLU A 280 -3.60 -2.59 -10.64
CA GLU A 280 -5.03 -2.22 -10.65
C GLU A 280 -5.26 -0.71 -10.76
N GLY A 281 -4.29 -0.01 -11.35
CA GLY A 281 -4.33 1.44 -11.54
C GLY A 281 -4.07 2.23 -10.24
N ASN A 282 -3.53 1.56 -9.22
CA ASN A 282 -3.26 2.10 -7.90
C ASN A 282 -1.84 1.76 -7.37
N PRO A 283 -0.76 1.94 -8.17
CA PRO A 283 0.59 1.58 -7.79
C PRO A 283 0.99 2.22 -6.47
N PHE A 284 1.38 1.37 -5.51
CA PHE A 284 1.59 1.69 -4.10
C PHE A 284 2.47 2.93 -3.88
N VAL A 285 3.71 2.89 -4.38
CA VAL A 285 4.68 3.98 -4.18
C VAL A 285 4.20 5.26 -4.85
N TYR A 286 3.83 5.19 -6.14
CA TYR A 286 3.50 6.37 -6.91
C TYR A 286 2.29 7.13 -6.37
N ILE A 287 1.21 6.43 -6.01
CA ILE A 287 0.02 7.08 -5.44
C ILE A 287 0.35 7.74 -4.09
N GLN A 288 1.06 7.03 -3.23
CA GLN A 288 1.33 7.49 -1.86
C GLN A 288 2.46 8.52 -1.76
N GLN A 289 3.20 8.77 -2.85
CA GLN A 289 4.09 9.93 -2.99
C GLN A 289 3.33 11.25 -3.20
N SER A 290 1.99 11.26 -3.20
CA SER A 290 1.21 12.50 -3.22
C SER A 290 1.64 13.41 -2.05
N PRO A 291 1.91 14.71 -2.28
CA PRO A 291 2.29 15.63 -1.20
C PRO A 291 1.12 15.95 -0.25
N TYR A 292 -0.08 15.47 -0.57
CA TYR A 292 -1.29 15.69 0.22
C TYR A 292 -1.72 14.45 1.02
N ILE A 293 -0.94 13.35 0.91
CA ILE A 293 -1.13 12.12 1.67
C ILE A 293 -0.08 12.06 2.76
N ASP A 294 -0.48 11.83 3.99
CA ASP A 294 0.39 11.88 5.17
C ASP A 294 1.02 10.52 5.51
N PHE A 295 0.35 9.41 5.22
CA PHE A 295 0.88 8.07 5.50
C PHE A 295 0.44 7.04 4.46
N CYS A 296 1.19 5.96 4.39
CA CYS A 296 0.94 4.84 3.48
C CYS A 296 0.01 3.81 4.12
N SER A 297 -0.81 3.16 3.29
CA SER A 297 -1.75 2.13 3.72
C SER A 297 -1.70 0.88 2.85
N ALA A 298 -2.03 -0.28 3.45
CA ALA A 298 -2.30 -1.53 2.75
C ALA A 298 -3.38 -2.35 3.47
N HIS A 299 -4.05 -3.25 2.71
CA HIS A 299 -5.10 -4.16 3.18
C HIS A 299 -4.74 -5.61 2.88
N PRO A 300 -3.85 -6.27 3.65
CA PRO A 300 -3.51 -7.67 3.43
C PRO A 300 -4.67 -8.62 3.77
N TYR A 301 -5.14 -9.34 2.75
CA TYR A 301 -6.03 -10.50 2.86
C TYR A 301 -5.33 -11.70 2.22
N PRO A 302 -4.31 -12.26 2.88
CA PRO A 302 -3.33 -13.17 2.25
C PRO A 302 -3.90 -14.54 1.88
N ASP A 303 -4.91 -15.04 2.56
CA ASP A 303 -5.52 -16.33 2.30
C ASP A 303 -6.66 -16.29 1.27
N GLU A 304 -6.98 -15.10 0.76
CA GLU A 304 -7.89 -14.96 -0.38
C GLU A 304 -7.32 -15.66 -1.61
N HIS A 305 -8.21 -16.27 -2.40
CA HIS A 305 -7.82 -17.11 -3.56
C HIS A 305 -7.01 -16.36 -4.64
N TRP A 306 -7.11 -15.03 -4.70
CA TRP A 306 -6.37 -14.18 -5.62
C TRP A 306 -4.99 -13.80 -5.08
N ALA A 307 -4.77 -13.83 -3.77
CA ALA A 307 -3.49 -13.60 -3.11
C ALA A 307 -2.75 -14.94 -2.88
N ASN A 308 -3.40 -15.91 -2.26
CA ASN A 308 -2.90 -17.29 -2.01
C ASN A 308 -1.48 -17.31 -1.43
N MET A 309 -1.24 -16.49 -0.43
CA MET A 309 0.05 -16.34 0.26
C MET A 309 0.11 -17.23 1.49
N THR A 310 1.31 -17.66 1.86
CA THR A 310 1.58 -18.26 3.17
C THR A 310 1.84 -17.17 4.23
N PRO A 311 1.87 -17.49 5.55
CA PRO A 311 2.28 -16.51 6.56
C PRO A 311 3.68 -15.93 6.31
N GLU A 312 4.63 -16.71 5.80
CA GLU A 312 5.97 -16.21 5.45
C GLU A 312 5.93 -15.28 4.23
N ASP A 313 5.17 -15.61 3.19
CA ASP A 313 4.97 -14.71 2.04
C ASP A 313 4.32 -13.39 2.50
N THR A 314 3.33 -13.47 3.38
CA THR A 314 2.66 -12.31 3.98
C THR A 314 3.67 -11.43 4.72
N LYS A 315 4.50 -12.02 5.56
CA LYS A 315 5.57 -11.29 6.27
C LYS A 315 6.52 -10.59 5.28
N ASN A 316 6.96 -11.28 4.24
CA ASN A 316 7.89 -10.72 3.26
C ASN A 316 7.25 -9.54 2.49
N THR A 317 5.99 -9.64 2.12
CA THR A 317 5.25 -8.54 1.47
C THR A 317 5.05 -7.36 2.42
N MET A 318 4.73 -7.62 3.69
CA MET A 318 4.64 -6.58 4.73
C MET A 318 5.96 -5.82 4.87
N VAL A 319 7.10 -6.53 4.94
CA VAL A 319 8.43 -5.90 5.00
C VAL A 319 8.66 -5.01 3.80
N GLN A 320 8.34 -5.49 2.58
CA GLN A 320 8.51 -4.70 1.36
C GLN A 320 7.65 -3.42 1.36
N TRP A 321 6.38 -3.49 1.76
CA TRP A 321 5.53 -2.29 1.87
C TRP A 321 6.07 -1.29 2.88
N ILE A 322 6.55 -1.75 4.05
CA ILE A 322 7.12 -0.88 5.08
C ILE A 322 8.41 -0.22 4.55
N GLU A 323 9.30 -1.00 3.93
CA GLU A 323 10.53 -0.47 3.35
C GLU A 323 10.24 0.56 2.26
N ASP A 324 9.32 0.29 1.33
CA ASP A 324 8.94 1.22 0.28
C ASP A 324 8.26 2.48 0.84
N ALA A 325 7.40 2.34 1.85
CA ALA A 325 6.77 3.48 2.53
C ALA A 325 7.82 4.39 3.18
N HIS A 326 8.80 3.81 3.86
CA HIS A 326 9.84 4.57 4.57
C HIS A 326 10.90 5.13 3.61
N GLN A 327 11.37 4.34 2.62
CA GLN A 327 12.52 4.69 1.78
C GLN A 327 12.15 5.39 0.47
N GLU A 328 11.07 4.93 -0.21
CA GLU A 328 10.68 5.49 -1.50
C GLU A 328 9.67 6.62 -1.35
N VAL A 329 8.79 6.51 -0.35
CA VAL A 329 7.75 7.51 -0.10
C VAL A 329 8.16 8.48 1.01
N GLY A 330 8.88 8.03 2.03
CA GLY A 330 9.33 8.83 3.18
C GLY A 330 8.20 9.14 4.16
N LYS A 331 7.28 8.20 4.40
CA LYS A 331 6.09 8.37 5.25
C LYS A 331 5.86 7.18 6.17
N PRO A 332 5.09 7.36 7.27
CA PRO A 332 4.65 6.25 8.11
C PRO A 332 3.84 5.23 7.32
N PHE A 333 3.89 3.96 7.72
CA PHE A 333 3.09 2.88 7.17
C PHE A 333 2.08 2.37 8.19
N VAL A 334 0.85 2.13 7.74
CA VAL A 334 -0.26 1.58 8.54
C VAL A 334 -0.95 0.47 7.75
N VAL A 335 -1.16 -0.68 8.37
CA VAL A 335 -2.11 -1.68 7.88
C VAL A 335 -3.51 -1.19 8.25
N THR A 336 -4.29 -0.70 7.28
CA THR A 336 -5.61 -0.13 7.55
C THR A 336 -6.74 -1.15 7.49
N GLU A 337 -6.49 -2.33 6.92
CA GLU A 337 -7.33 -3.53 7.06
C GLU A 337 -6.45 -4.78 7.04
N PHE A 338 -6.82 -5.78 7.80
CA PHE A 338 -6.20 -7.11 7.75
C PHE A 338 -7.13 -8.15 8.34
N ASN A 339 -7.30 -9.27 7.70
CA ASN A 339 -7.70 -10.54 8.32
C ASN A 339 -7.48 -11.73 7.38
N VAL A 340 -7.78 -12.92 7.89
CA VAL A 340 -7.85 -14.18 7.16
C VAL A 340 -9.15 -14.89 7.55
N HIS A 341 -9.57 -15.87 6.74
CA HIS A 341 -10.82 -16.58 6.99
C HIS A 341 -10.83 -17.33 8.32
N SER A 342 -11.85 -17.13 9.13
CA SER A 342 -12.03 -17.80 10.43
C SER A 342 -12.23 -19.33 10.31
N SER A 343 -12.35 -19.85 9.10
CA SER A 343 -12.40 -21.29 8.82
C SER A 343 -11.04 -21.98 8.80
N LEU A 344 -9.94 -21.21 8.84
CA LEU A 344 -8.58 -21.78 8.97
C LEU A 344 -8.40 -22.49 10.30
N PRO A 345 -7.48 -23.48 10.38
CA PRO A 345 -7.05 -24.04 11.66
C PRO A 345 -6.53 -22.93 12.59
N GLU A 346 -6.87 -22.99 13.89
CA GLU A 346 -6.54 -21.95 14.88
C GLU A 346 -5.06 -21.54 14.86
N ALA A 347 -4.14 -22.50 14.78
CA ALA A 347 -2.70 -22.20 14.74
C ALA A 347 -2.29 -21.47 13.45
N GLU A 348 -2.87 -21.83 12.31
CA GLU A 348 -2.60 -21.17 11.03
C GLU A 348 -3.20 -19.76 11.00
N TYR A 349 -4.40 -19.59 11.54
CA TYR A 349 -5.04 -18.28 11.73
C TYR A 349 -4.15 -17.35 12.56
N GLU A 350 -3.63 -17.84 13.69
CA GLU A 350 -2.73 -17.08 14.56
C GLU A 350 -1.37 -16.79 13.87
N ASP A 351 -0.85 -17.70 13.04
CA ASP A 351 0.41 -17.50 12.32
C ASP A 351 0.31 -16.35 11.30
N TYR A 352 -0.84 -16.17 10.64
CA TYR A 352 -1.06 -14.99 9.78
C TYR A 352 -1.15 -13.70 10.60
N TRP A 353 -1.83 -13.71 11.75
CA TRP A 353 -1.89 -12.54 12.62
C TRP A 353 -0.50 -12.13 13.10
N LYS A 354 0.34 -13.08 13.46
CA LYS A 354 1.75 -12.83 13.79
C LYS A 354 2.54 -12.31 12.61
N ALA A 355 2.34 -12.88 11.43
CA ALA A 355 3.01 -12.41 10.21
C ALA A 355 2.76 -10.93 9.92
N VAL A 356 1.61 -10.40 10.30
CA VAL A 356 1.28 -8.98 10.12
C VAL A 356 1.68 -8.16 11.34
N PHE A 357 1.17 -8.45 12.52
CA PHE A 357 1.33 -7.59 13.69
C PHE A 357 2.72 -7.64 14.31
N ASP A 358 3.40 -8.81 14.34
CA ASP A 358 4.80 -8.86 14.78
C ASP A 358 5.71 -8.11 13.78
N THR A 359 5.39 -8.13 12.47
CA THR A 359 6.14 -7.38 11.46
C THR A 359 5.97 -5.86 11.63
N ILE A 360 4.77 -5.38 11.99
CA ILE A 360 4.54 -3.98 12.37
C ILE A 360 5.49 -3.55 13.50
N GLU A 361 5.66 -4.40 14.49
CA GLU A 361 6.56 -4.12 15.62
C GLU A 361 8.04 -4.19 15.22
N GLU A 362 8.43 -5.23 14.46
CA GLU A 362 9.83 -5.50 14.10
C GLU A 362 10.42 -4.50 13.11
N TYR A 363 9.59 -3.95 12.21
CA TYR A 363 10.01 -3.08 11.10
C TYR A 363 9.51 -1.63 11.25
N ASP A 364 9.11 -1.26 12.45
CA ASP A 364 8.75 0.11 12.82
C ASP A 364 7.58 0.73 12.05
N ALA A 365 6.62 -0.08 11.63
CA ALA A 365 5.36 0.44 11.13
C ALA A 365 4.56 1.11 12.25
N ALA A 366 3.78 2.13 11.91
CA ALA A 366 3.14 3.01 12.88
C ALA A 366 1.90 2.41 13.55
N GLY A 367 1.25 1.42 12.91
CA GLY A 367 0.08 0.76 13.47
C GLY A 367 -0.58 -0.24 12.54
N GLY A 368 -1.59 -0.93 13.05
CA GLY A 368 -2.39 -1.86 12.29
C GLY A 368 -3.81 -2.01 12.82
N LEU A 369 -4.76 -2.14 11.88
CA LEU A 369 -6.17 -2.31 12.17
C LEU A 369 -6.66 -3.61 11.54
N PHE A 370 -7.21 -4.50 12.35
CA PHE A 370 -7.83 -5.71 11.79
C PHE A 370 -9.25 -5.45 11.26
N TRP A 371 -9.68 -6.21 10.28
CA TRP A 371 -11.03 -6.25 9.73
C TRP A 371 -11.72 -7.54 10.19
N GLU A 372 -12.85 -7.53 10.87
CA GLU A 372 -13.57 -6.40 11.43
C GLU A 372 -14.07 -6.74 12.85
N PHE A 373 -14.12 -5.78 13.75
CA PHE A 373 -14.72 -5.98 15.08
C PHE A 373 -16.22 -5.74 15.03
N ASN A 374 -17.02 -6.70 15.50
CA ASN A 374 -18.46 -6.57 15.53
C ASN A 374 -19.07 -7.36 16.68
N ASP A 375 -20.30 -7.02 17.07
CA ASP A 375 -21.08 -7.73 18.10
C ASP A 375 -21.85 -8.94 17.55
N ARG A 376 -21.82 -9.14 16.23
CA ARG A 376 -22.42 -10.26 15.52
C ARG A 376 -21.54 -10.68 14.34
N LYS A 377 -21.58 -11.96 13.99
CA LYS A 377 -20.84 -12.44 12.82
C LYS A 377 -21.48 -11.91 11.52
N LEU A 378 -20.75 -11.06 10.81
CA LEU A 378 -21.15 -10.50 9.52
C LEU A 378 -20.53 -11.26 8.34
N SER A 379 -19.29 -11.71 8.50
CA SER A 379 -18.51 -12.38 7.47
C SER A 379 -17.60 -13.46 8.06
N GLU A 380 -16.80 -14.10 7.24
CA GLU A 380 -15.75 -15.02 7.71
C GLU A 380 -14.56 -14.27 8.36
N PHE A 381 -14.51 -12.95 8.24
CA PHE A 381 -13.45 -12.10 8.82
C PHE A 381 -13.86 -11.44 10.14
N THR A 382 -15.13 -11.59 10.56
CA THR A 382 -15.62 -10.95 11.79
C THR A 382 -14.94 -11.51 13.03
N VAL A 383 -14.39 -10.63 13.84
CA VAL A 383 -13.85 -10.88 15.19
C VAL A 383 -14.84 -10.33 16.21
N MET A 384 -15.24 -11.14 17.16
CA MET A 384 -16.19 -10.77 18.21
C MET A 384 -15.49 -10.70 19.57
N ASP A 385 -16.05 -9.93 20.49
CA ASP A 385 -15.55 -9.89 21.86
C ASP A 385 -15.49 -11.30 22.48
N GLY A 386 -14.33 -11.63 23.08
CA GLY A 386 -14.05 -12.96 23.64
C GLY A 386 -13.47 -13.97 22.65
N ASP A 387 -13.26 -13.64 21.39
CA ASP A 387 -12.55 -14.52 20.45
C ASP A 387 -11.10 -14.73 20.90
N PRO A 388 -10.57 -15.98 20.81
CA PRO A 388 -9.23 -16.32 21.33
C PRO A 388 -8.12 -15.43 20.79
N ILE A 389 -8.21 -15.00 19.52
CA ILE A 389 -7.20 -14.16 18.87
C ILE A 389 -7.04 -12.79 19.54
N LEU A 390 -8.07 -12.29 20.22
CA LEU A 390 -8.00 -11.03 20.96
C LEU A 390 -7.00 -11.08 22.13
N THR A 391 -6.69 -12.27 22.65
CA THR A 391 -5.61 -12.41 23.66
C THR A 391 -4.25 -12.03 23.07
N TYR A 392 -3.96 -12.46 21.84
CA TYR A 392 -2.75 -12.06 21.11
C TYR A 392 -2.79 -10.56 20.78
N PHE A 393 -3.93 -10.07 20.28
CA PHE A 393 -4.10 -8.67 19.91
C PHE A 393 -3.91 -7.72 21.10
N GLN A 394 -4.45 -8.04 22.29
CA GLN A 394 -4.22 -7.26 23.51
C GLN A 394 -2.73 -7.18 23.89
N GLN A 395 -1.98 -8.28 23.70
CA GLN A 395 -0.53 -8.26 23.94
C GLN A 395 0.20 -7.38 22.91
N HIS A 396 -0.20 -7.44 21.63
CA HIS A 396 0.30 -6.54 20.60
C HIS A 396 -0.01 -5.08 20.96
N ALA A 397 -1.26 -4.78 21.33
CA ALA A 397 -1.67 -3.42 21.70
C ALA A 397 -0.83 -2.85 22.86
N ALA A 398 -0.55 -3.65 23.88
CA ALA A 398 0.30 -3.24 25.00
C ALA A 398 1.75 -2.96 24.55
N ARG A 399 2.31 -3.77 23.63
CA ARG A 399 3.65 -3.51 23.07
C ARG A 399 3.70 -2.26 22.19
N MET A 400 2.62 -1.98 21.44
CA MET A 400 2.51 -0.76 20.64
C MET A 400 2.36 0.51 21.48
N GLU A 401 1.71 0.43 22.64
CA GLU A 401 1.59 1.57 23.57
C GLU A 401 2.96 1.98 24.15
N ASP A 402 3.82 1.00 24.44
CA ASP A 402 5.16 1.22 24.98
C ASP A 402 6.26 1.39 23.90
N LYS A 403 5.87 1.34 22.60
CA LYS A 403 6.82 1.35 21.49
C LYS A 403 7.46 2.73 21.30
N THR A 404 8.74 2.70 21.01
CA THR A 404 9.52 3.88 20.61
C THR A 404 10.11 3.66 19.22
N PRO A 405 10.43 4.74 18.47
CA PRO A 405 11.07 4.66 17.16
C PRO A 405 12.33 3.80 17.19
N MET A 406 12.54 3.03 16.12
CA MET A 406 13.63 2.05 16.03
C MET A 406 14.68 2.51 15.02
N ASN A 407 15.94 2.13 15.27
CA ASN A 407 16.97 2.24 14.26
C ASN A 407 16.59 1.37 13.06
N SER A 408 16.82 1.85 11.84
CA SER A 408 16.48 1.16 10.60
C SER A 408 17.69 0.92 9.71
N LEU A 409 17.61 -0.11 8.88
CA LEU A 409 18.60 -0.46 7.87
C LEU A 409 17.88 -1.01 6.65
N TYR A 410 18.22 -0.52 5.46
CA TYR A 410 17.55 -0.85 4.21
C TYR A 410 18.53 -1.07 3.07
N THR A 411 18.13 -1.83 2.07
CA THR A 411 18.89 -2.00 0.83
C THR A 411 18.00 -2.28 -0.36
N LYS A 412 18.34 -1.67 -1.51
CA LYS A 412 17.76 -2.04 -2.82
C LYS A 412 18.51 -3.20 -3.48
N ASN A 413 19.69 -3.54 -2.98
CA ASN A 413 20.54 -4.60 -3.49
C ASN A 413 20.26 -5.92 -2.76
N THR A 414 19.06 -6.46 -2.91
CA THR A 414 18.65 -7.71 -2.24
C THR A 414 19.25 -8.97 -2.87
N VAL A 415 19.86 -8.85 -4.07
CA VAL A 415 20.43 -9.97 -4.81
C VAL A 415 21.83 -9.62 -5.32
N VAL A 416 22.82 -10.44 -5.03
CA VAL A 416 24.22 -10.25 -5.43
C VAL A 416 24.75 -11.47 -6.19
N ASP A 417 25.25 -11.26 -7.42
CA ASP A 417 25.98 -12.29 -8.17
C ASP A 417 27.44 -12.36 -7.71
N LYS A 418 27.81 -13.40 -6.99
CA LYS A 418 29.19 -13.58 -6.49
C LYS A 418 30.23 -13.73 -7.58
N ASP A 419 29.83 -14.11 -8.81
CA ASP A 419 30.77 -14.26 -9.96
C ASP A 419 31.11 -12.90 -10.58
N ASN A 420 30.23 -11.91 -10.38
CA ASN A 420 30.42 -10.53 -10.81
C ASN A 420 29.81 -9.56 -9.77
N PRO A 421 30.36 -9.55 -8.54
CA PRO A 421 29.73 -8.80 -7.44
C PRO A 421 29.81 -7.29 -7.67
N ILE A 422 28.81 -6.60 -7.14
CA ILE A 422 28.72 -5.14 -7.08
C ILE A 422 28.80 -4.68 -5.63
N ASP A 423 29.14 -3.42 -5.43
CA ASP A 423 29.01 -2.81 -4.11
C ASP A 423 27.53 -2.78 -3.71
N VAL A 424 27.26 -3.10 -2.45
CA VAL A 424 25.90 -3.08 -1.88
C VAL A 424 25.72 -1.80 -1.08
N LEU A 425 24.79 -0.97 -1.50
CA LEU A 425 24.44 0.26 -0.80
C LEU A 425 23.34 -0.03 0.22
N LEU A 426 23.62 0.33 1.47
CA LEU A 426 22.69 0.30 2.58
C LEU A 426 22.36 1.75 2.97
N SER A 427 21.09 2.06 3.22
CA SER A 427 20.66 3.29 3.88
C SER A 427 20.29 2.96 5.32
N TYR A 428 20.55 3.85 6.27
CA TYR A 428 20.19 3.64 7.66
C TYR A 428 19.75 4.94 8.33
N GLU A 429 18.88 4.81 9.33
CA GLU A 429 18.45 5.90 10.19
C GLU A 429 18.63 5.49 11.66
N MET A 430 19.22 6.40 12.47
CA MET A 430 19.47 6.14 13.88
C MET A 430 18.50 6.94 14.73
N GLN A 431 17.65 6.23 15.47
CA GLN A 431 16.76 6.81 16.47
C GLN A 431 17.42 6.83 17.86
N SER A 432 18.37 5.90 18.08
CA SER A 432 19.13 5.84 19.34
C SER A 432 20.54 5.31 19.11
N GLY A 433 21.47 5.79 19.92
CA GLY A 433 22.86 5.35 19.89
C GLY A 433 23.64 5.81 18.65
N THR A 434 24.66 5.06 18.30
CA THR A 434 25.54 5.28 17.15
C THR A 434 25.91 3.96 16.51
N VAL A 435 26.23 3.98 15.21
CA VAL A 435 26.76 2.81 14.51
C VAL A 435 28.12 2.43 15.10
N THR A 436 28.27 1.18 15.52
CA THR A 436 29.52 0.62 16.08
C THR A 436 30.19 -0.39 15.14
N GLY A 437 29.49 -0.88 14.12
CA GLY A 437 30.02 -1.82 13.15
C GLY A 437 28.95 -2.40 12.24
N LEU A 438 29.40 -3.35 11.41
CA LEU A 438 28.55 -4.09 10.48
C LEU A 438 28.94 -5.57 10.53
N GLN A 439 27.96 -6.47 10.44
CA GLN A 439 28.19 -7.91 10.31
C GLN A 439 27.49 -8.45 9.06
N LEU A 440 28.13 -9.43 8.42
CA LEU A 440 27.50 -10.32 7.44
C LEU A 440 27.39 -11.69 8.10
N ASP A 441 26.19 -12.15 8.37
CA ASP A 441 25.89 -13.28 9.26
C ASP A 441 26.60 -13.10 10.61
N ASP A 442 27.50 -14.05 10.98
CA ASP A 442 28.29 -13.98 12.22
C ASP A 442 29.66 -13.32 12.01
N THR A 443 29.97 -12.81 10.82
CA THR A 443 31.28 -12.27 10.48
C THR A 443 31.27 -10.74 10.58
N THR A 444 32.07 -10.19 11.50
CA THR A 444 32.25 -8.74 11.62
C THR A 444 33.05 -8.21 10.45
N LEU A 445 32.51 -7.20 9.76
CA LEU A 445 33.16 -6.51 8.64
C LEU A 445 34.05 -5.37 9.18
N THR A 446 35.12 -5.08 8.44
CA THR A 446 36.13 -4.07 8.81
C THR A 446 35.88 -2.76 8.09
N ALA A 447 35.62 -1.68 8.83
CA ALA A 447 35.46 -0.34 8.26
C ALA A 447 36.72 0.12 7.51
N GLY A 448 36.53 0.77 6.38
CA GLY A 448 37.60 1.23 5.51
C GLY A 448 38.26 0.13 4.66
N THR A 449 37.81 -1.13 4.77
CA THR A 449 38.25 -2.27 3.97
C THR A 449 37.09 -3.01 3.34
N ASP A 450 36.15 -3.44 4.18
CA ASP A 450 35.00 -4.22 3.76
C ASP A 450 33.79 -3.31 3.51
N TYR A 451 33.73 -2.16 4.15
CA TYR A 451 32.70 -1.16 3.93
C TYR A 451 33.19 0.28 4.22
N GLU A 452 32.54 1.24 3.58
CA GLU A 452 32.67 2.68 3.85
C GLU A 452 31.34 3.18 4.43
N GLN A 453 31.42 4.12 5.41
CA GLN A 453 30.23 4.68 6.08
C GLN A 453 30.19 6.20 5.90
N THR A 454 29.01 6.74 5.64
CA THR A 454 28.66 8.17 5.69
C THR A 454 27.69 8.44 6.85
N GLU A 455 27.03 9.60 6.86
CA GLU A 455 26.06 9.97 7.89
C GLU A 455 24.79 9.11 7.87
N ASP A 456 24.36 8.68 6.67
CA ASP A 456 23.09 8.00 6.39
C ASP A 456 23.23 6.74 5.54
N THR A 457 24.44 6.43 5.06
CA THR A 457 24.64 5.29 4.18
C THR A 457 25.89 4.48 4.55
N ILE A 458 25.85 3.19 4.21
CA ILE A 458 27.00 2.28 4.25
C ILE A 458 27.10 1.60 2.89
N THR A 459 28.32 1.65 2.29
CA THR A 459 28.61 0.92 1.06
C THR A 459 29.46 -0.30 1.40
N VAL A 460 28.90 -1.51 1.27
CA VAL A 460 29.62 -2.77 1.44
C VAL A 460 30.33 -3.10 0.14
N SER A 461 31.65 -3.31 0.20
CA SER A 461 32.48 -3.57 -0.97
C SER A 461 32.10 -4.88 -1.66
N ALA A 462 32.05 -4.88 -2.98
CA ALA A 462 31.80 -6.05 -3.83
C ALA A 462 32.66 -7.27 -3.45
N SER A 463 33.91 -7.03 -3.06
CA SER A 463 34.86 -8.08 -2.66
C SER A 463 34.42 -8.94 -1.48
N VAL A 464 33.55 -8.40 -0.62
CA VAL A 464 32.98 -9.13 0.53
C VAL A 464 32.16 -10.34 0.07
N PHE A 465 31.45 -10.21 -1.04
CA PHE A 465 30.52 -11.23 -1.55
C PHE A 465 31.20 -12.31 -2.41
N SER A 466 32.45 -12.12 -2.86
CA SER A 466 33.12 -13.05 -3.75
C SER A 466 33.32 -14.45 -3.15
N ASP A 467 33.55 -14.52 -1.85
CA ASP A 467 33.84 -15.77 -1.12
C ASP A 467 32.65 -16.25 -0.28
N VAL A 468 31.51 -15.53 -0.33
CA VAL A 468 30.30 -15.90 0.41
C VAL A 468 29.63 -17.11 -0.27
N ALA A 469 29.08 -18.02 0.49
CA ALA A 469 28.33 -19.16 -0.05
C ALA A 469 27.09 -18.68 -0.83
N THR A 470 26.59 -19.49 -1.75
CA THR A 470 25.28 -19.20 -2.38
C THR A 470 24.17 -19.48 -1.39
N GLY A 471 23.16 -18.59 -1.30
CA GLY A 471 22.05 -18.69 -0.37
C GLY A 471 21.61 -17.34 0.18
N GLU A 472 20.75 -17.36 1.17
CA GLU A 472 20.35 -16.17 1.92
C GLU A 472 21.35 -15.86 3.02
N HIS A 473 21.69 -14.59 3.13
CA HIS A 473 22.60 -14.01 4.12
C HIS A 473 21.95 -12.79 4.77
N THR A 474 22.42 -12.43 5.95
CA THR A 474 21.92 -11.29 6.71
C THR A 474 23.04 -10.28 6.94
N ILE A 475 22.82 -9.03 6.54
CA ILE A 475 23.65 -7.91 6.99
C ILE A 475 22.96 -7.29 8.21
N GLN A 476 23.73 -7.11 9.30
CA GLN A 476 23.27 -6.53 10.54
C GLN A 476 24.07 -5.28 10.87
N LEU A 477 23.37 -4.18 11.17
CA LEU A 477 23.96 -2.96 11.70
C LEU A 477 24.15 -3.12 13.21
N LEU A 478 25.39 -2.97 13.68
CA LEU A 478 25.70 -2.98 15.10
C LEU A 478 25.61 -1.56 15.65
N THR A 479 24.87 -1.38 16.73
CA THR A 479 24.58 -0.10 17.35
C THR A 479 25.01 -0.09 18.81
N SER A 480 25.33 1.09 19.36
CA SER A 480 25.69 1.24 20.77
C SER A 480 24.48 1.18 21.70
N GLU A 481 23.32 1.55 21.22
CA GLU A 481 22.02 1.56 21.93
C GLU A 481 20.89 1.26 20.94
N GLY A 482 19.74 0.86 21.44
CA GLY A 482 18.56 0.51 20.66
C GLY A 482 18.66 -0.87 19.98
N ASN A 483 17.82 -1.08 19.00
CA ASN A 483 17.81 -2.30 18.20
C ASN A 483 19.01 -2.35 17.23
N GLN A 484 19.29 -3.54 16.73
CA GLN A 484 20.31 -3.79 15.70
C GLN A 484 19.62 -4.26 14.42
N PRO A 485 19.25 -3.34 13.52
CA PRO A 485 18.45 -3.69 12.37
C PRO A 485 19.22 -4.56 11.37
N LYS A 486 18.47 -5.32 10.57
CA LYS A 486 18.97 -6.34 9.66
C LYS A 486 18.31 -6.21 8.30
N VAL A 487 19.06 -6.55 7.24
CA VAL A 487 18.55 -6.76 5.89
C VAL A 487 18.98 -8.12 5.36
N LYS A 488 18.11 -8.76 4.57
CA LYS A 488 18.41 -10.02 3.88
C LYS A 488 19.02 -9.74 2.51
N ILE A 489 20.05 -10.48 2.16
CA ILE A 489 20.67 -10.48 0.83
C ILE A 489 20.77 -11.91 0.34
N ARG A 490 20.31 -12.16 -0.88
CA ARG A 490 20.52 -13.43 -1.57
C ARG A 490 21.80 -13.36 -2.40
N VAL A 491 22.77 -14.19 -2.06
CA VAL A 491 23.98 -14.38 -2.87
C VAL A 491 23.77 -15.58 -3.79
N TYR A 492 23.98 -15.40 -5.10
CA TYR A 492 23.90 -16.47 -6.08
C TYR A 492 25.13 -16.48 -6.97
N SER A 493 25.36 -17.59 -7.69
CA SER A 493 26.37 -17.70 -8.73
C SER A 493 25.70 -17.86 -10.09
N ALA A 494 25.86 -16.88 -10.94
CA ALA A 494 25.32 -16.94 -12.30
C ALA A 494 25.91 -18.13 -13.09
N ALA A 495 27.16 -18.50 -12.82
CA ALA A 495 27.81 -19.65 -13.42
C ALA A 495 27.22 -20.99 -12.93
N GLU A 496 26.91 -21.13 -11.62
CA GLU A 496 26.27 -22.32 -11.05
C GLU A 496 24.82 -22.45 -11.53
N GLU A 497 24.08 -21.35 -11.56
CA GLU A 497 22.71 -21.34 -12.06
C GLU A 497 22.62 -21.66 -13.56
N ALA A 498 23.57 -21.16 -14.35
CA ALA A 498 23.66 -21.51 -15.76
C ALA A 498 23.88 -23.02 -16.00
N GLN A 499 24.57 -23.70 -15.07
CA GLN A 499 24.73 -25.17 -15.13
C GLN A 499 23.47 -25.95 -14.75
N LYS A 500 22.56 -25.34 -13.95
CA LYS A 500 21.28 -25.94 -13.55
C LYS A 500 20.16 -25.70 -14.58
N ARG A 501 20.38 -24.80 -15.55
CA ARG A 501 19.35 -24.46 -16.56
C ARG A 501 19.19 -25.58 -17.57
N SER A 502 17.94 -26.01 -17.78
CA SER A 502 17.56 -26.86 -18.90
C SER A 502 16.83 -26.01 -19.94
N VAL A 503 17.35 -25.97 -21.18
CA VAL A 503 16.69 -25.24 -22.26
C VAL A 503 15.43 -26.00 -22.69
N ILE A 504 14.28 -25.37 -22.54
CA ILE A 504 12.98 -25.93 -23.00
C ILE A 504 12.89 -25.81 -24.51
N ASP A 505 13.20 -24.63 -25.05
CA ASP A 505 13.27 -24.36 -26.48
C ASP A 505 14.16 -23.14 -26.74
N ASP A 506 15.14 -23.30 -27.62
CA ASP A 506 16.01 -22.22 -28.09
C ASP A 506 15.67 -21.76 -29.51
N PHE A 507 14.68 -22.41 -30.15
CA PHE A 507 14.20 -22.19 -31.50
C PHE A 507 15.22 -22.43 -32.63
N GLU A 508 16.46 -22.81 -32.30
CA GLU A 508 17.54 -22.99 -33.29
C GLU A 508 17.41 -24.29 -34.11
N SER A 509 16.71 -25.29 -33.54
CA SER A 509 16.60 -26.61 -34.15
C SER A 509 15.59 -26.72 -35.29
N TYR A 510 14.73 -25.73 -35.47
CA TYR A 510 13.63 -25.85 -36.43
C TYR A 510 14.03 -25.52 -37.87
N GLY A 511 14.87 -24.53 -38.10
CA GLY A 511 15.37 -24.15 -39.40
C GLY A 511 14.36 -23.52 -40.35
N GLU A 512 13.05 -23.83 -40.19
CA GLU A 512 11.94 -23.26 -40.98
C GLU A 512 10.62 -23.26 -40.19
N ASP A 513 9.68 -22.36 -40.59
CA ASP A 513 8.39 -22.17 -39.92
C ASP A 513 7.53 -23.43 -39.87
N THR A 514 7.63 -24.27 -40.85
CA THR A 514 6.86 -25.54 -40.92
C THR A 514 7.29 -26.54 -39.85
N ALA A 515 8.57 -26.58 -39.54
CA ALA A 515 9.11 -27.42 -38.46
C ALA A 515 8.72 -26.87 -37.08
N LEU A 516 8.79 -25.55 -36.90
CA LEU A 516 8.30 -24.89 -35.70
C LEU A 516 6.80 -25.19 -35.49
N ALA A 517 5.97 -24.97 -36.51
CA ALA A 517 4.53 -25.20 -36.45
C ALA A 517 4.17 -26.67 -36.16
N ALA A 518 5.00 -27.63 -36.57
CA ALA A 518 4.81 -29.04 -36.27
C ALA A 518 5.14 -29.40 -34.82
N ALA A 519 5.97 -28.61 -34.13
CA ALA A 519 6.37 -28.84 -32.73
C ALA A 519 5.38 -28.25 -31.72
N TYR A 520 4.50 -27.34 -32.16
CA TYR A 520 3.54 -26.65 -31.33
C TYR A 520 2.10 -26.92 -31.78
N THR A 521 1.19 -27.01 -30.82
CA THR A 521 -0.25 -27.01 -31.07
C THR A 521 -0.79 -25.61 -30.79
N THR A 522 -1.39 -24.97 -31.81
CA THR A 522 -2.06 -23.68 -31.62
C THR A 522 -3.48 -23.88 -31.11
N ASN A 523 -3.86 -23.10 -30.12
CA ASN A 523 -5.19 -23.08 -29.51
C ASN A 523 -5.79 -21.68 -29.70
N VAL A 524 -6.95 -21.60 -30.33
CA VAL A 524 -7.64 -20.35 -30.58
C VAL A 524 -9.14 -20.50 -30.31
N ASN A 525 -9.80 -19.45 -29.84
CA ASN A 525 -11.23 -19.40 -29.62
C ASN A 525 -11.82 -18.15 -30.30
N GLY A 526 -12.21 -18.31 -31.56
CA GLY A 526 -12.74 -17.21 -32.39
C GLY A 526 -11.69 -16.24 -32.94
N ASP A 527 -10.42 -16.52 -32.68
CA ASP A 527 -9.28 -15.65 -32.95
C ASP A 527 -8.30 -16.29 -33.93
N THR A 528 -7.24 -15.60 -34.27
CA THR A 528 -6.20 -16.14 -35.15
C THR A 528 -4.84 -16.12 -34.44
N LEU A 529 -4.05 -17.16 -34.65
CA LEU A 529 -2.67 -17.23 -34.25
C LEU A 529 -1.84 -17.87 -35.35
N LYS A 530 -0.75 -17.19 -35.71
CA LYS A 530 0.31 -17.76 -36.55
C LYS A 530 1.61 -17.67 -35.77
N ILE A 531 2.33 -18.78 -35.68
CA ILE A 531 3.68 -18.81 -35.16
C ILE A 531 4.67 -18.93 -36.32
N SER A 532 5.81 -18.25 -36.22
CA SER A 532 6.89 -18.27 -37.21
C SER A 532 8.25 -18.05 -36.50
N LEU A 533 9.35 -18.38 -37.18
CA LEU A 533 10.68 -18.02 -36.72
C LEU A 533 10.95 -16.55 -37.04
N ASP A 534 11.54 -15.84 -36.07
CA ASP A 534 12.01 -14.47 -36.22
C ASP A 534 13.53 -14.45 -36.07
N ALA A 535 14.22 -13.97 -37.10
CA ALA A 535 15.67 -13.82 -37.10
C ALA A 535 16.14 -12.38 -36.84
N GLU A 536 15.19 -11.44 -36.72
CA GLU A 536 15.51 -10.02 -36.51
C GLU A 536 15.48 -9.64 -35.02
N HIS A 537 14.56 -10.24 -34.24
CA HIS A 537 14.34 -9.91 -32.84
C HIS A 537 14.69 -11.12 -31.97
N THR A 538 15.98 -11.39 -31.82
CA THR A 538 16.48 -12.49 -30.98
C THR A 538 17.16 -11.95 -29.73
N LYS A 539 16.96 -12.62 -28.58
CA LYS A 539 17.69 -12.31 -27.35
C LYS A 539 19.05 -13.01 -27.35
N ASN A 540 19.06 -14.29 -27.71
CA ASN A 540 20.24 -15.13 -27.86
C ASN A 540 20.04 -16.01 -29.10
N GLY A 541 21.11 -16.43 -29.76
CA GLY A 541 21.05 -17.28 -30.95
C GLY A 541 20.60 -16.55 -32.22
N SER A 542 20.09 -17.33 -33.18
CA SER A 542 19.72 -16.88 -34.52
C SER A 542 18.21 -16.74 -34.71
N TYR A 543 17.42 -17.37 -33.86
CA TYR A 543 15.95 -17.38 -34.00
C TYR A 543 15.24 -17.15 -32.67
N ALA A 544 14.06 -16.54 -32.77
CA ALA A 544 13.02 -16.46 -31.74
C ALA A 544 11.70 -16.96 -32.32
N MET A 545 10.72 -17.27 -31.50
CA MET A 545 9.36 -17.54 -31.96
C MET A 545 8.54 -16.26 -31.99
N LYS A 546 8.02 -15.92 -33.16
CA LYS A 546 7.10 -14.80 -33.35
C LYS A 546 5.66 -15.26 -33.29
N TYR A 547 4.84 -14.51 -32.57
CA TYR A 547 3.39 -14.64 -32.52
C TYR A 547 2.76 -13.52 -33.36
N ASP A 548 2.09 -13.87 -34.45
CA ASP A 548 1.17 -12.96 -35.15
C ASP A 548 -0.26 -13.38 -34.76
N TYR A 549 -0.93 -12.57 -33.97
CA TYR A 549 -2.23 -12.92 -33.41
C TYR A 549 -3.26 -11.79 -33.56
N SER A 550 -4.52 -12.17 -33.49
CA SER A 550 -5.64 -11.24 -33.40
C SER A 550 -6.67 -11.83 -32.44
N VAL A 551 -7.01 -11.07 -31.40
CA VAL A 551 -8.04 -11.42 -30.42
C VAL A 551 -9.28 -10.60 -30.71
N ALA A 552 -10.45 -11.24 -30.78
CA ALA A 552 -11.70 -10.57 -31.12
C ALA A 552 -12.16 -9.65 -29.99
N ASP A 553 -12.62 -8.45 -30.34
CA ASP A 553 -13.17 -7.47 -29.40
C ASP A 553 -14.40 -8.01 -28.67
N GLY A 554 -14.41 -7.91 -27.33
CA GLY A 554 -15.60 -8.06 -26.49
C GLY A 554 -16.03 -9.48 -26.14
N GLY A 555 -15.17 -10.47 -26.30
CA GLY A 555 -15.44 -11.87 -25.95
C GLY A 555 -14.36 -12.50 -25.07
N ALA A 556 -14.62 -13.70 -24.56
CA ALA A 556 -13.63 -14.56 -23.91
C ALA A 556 -12.71 -15.22 -24.96
N GLY A 557 -12.15 -14.40 -25.89
CA GLY A 557 -11.23 -14.85 -26.91
C GLY A 557 -9.86 -15.17 -26.28
N TYR A 558 -9.21 -16.21 -26.80
CA TYR A 558 -7.83 -16.50 -26.45
C TYR A 558 -7.10 -17.11 -27.65
N CYS A 559 -5.79 -16.90 -27.68
CA CYS A 559 -4.90 -17.61 -28.58
C CYS A 559 -3.64 -18.02 -27.82
N GLY A 560 -3.11 -19.18 -28.16
CA GLY A 560 -1.90 -19.71 -27.52
C GLY A 560 -1.25 -20.81 -28.34
N ALA A 561 0.02 -21.07 -28.09
CA ALA A 561 0.76 -22.18 -28.66
C ALA A 561 1.30 -23.05 -27.55
N THR A 562 1.06 -24.34 -27.62
CA THR A 562 1.46 -25.32 -26.63
C THR A 562 2.48 -26.28 -27.20
N LYS A 563 3.65 -26.42 -26.55
CA LYS A 563 4.62 -27.47 -26.82
C LYS A 563 4.47 -28.58 -25.80
N LYS A 564 4.26 -29.80 -26.26
CA LYS A 564 4.24 -30.96 -25.37
C LYS A 564 5.67 -31.42 -25.11
N LEU A 565 6.05 -31.37 -23.85
CA LEU A 565 7.34 -31.88 -23.39
C LEU A 565 7.19 -33.36 -22.98
N SER A 566 8.01 -34.22 -23.55
CA SER A 566 8.06 -35.62 -23.18
C SER A 566 9.18 -35.87 -22.17
N ASN A 567 8.85 -36.54 -21.05
CA ASN A 567 9.83 -36.92 -20.03
C ASN A 567 10.60 -35.74 -19.38
N ALA A 568 9.96 -34.60 -19.23
CA ALA A 568 10.55 -33.46 -18.50
C ALA A 568 10.56 -33.80 -17.00
N ASP A 569 11.74 -33.89 -16.42
CA ASP A 569 11.95 -33.91 -14.97
C ASP A 569 12.23 -32.48 -14.50
N TRP A 570 11.32 -31.94 -13.74
CA TRP A 570 11.39 -30.58 -13.20
C TRP A 570 11.94 -30.56 -11.77
N THR A 571 12.34 -31.71 -11.22
CA THR A 571 12.91 -31.79 -9.88
C THR A 571 14.20 -30.98 -9.78
N GLY A 572 14.25 -30.04 -8.86
CA GLY A 572 15.39 -29.16 -8.64
C GLY A 572 15.41 -27.88 -9.49
N PHE A 573 14.28 -27.54 -10.13
CA PHE A 573 14.06 -26.23 -10.75
C PHE A 573 12.96 -25.50 -9.96
N ASP A 574 13.21 -24.22 -9.69
CA ASP A 574 12.33 -23.32 -8.93
C ASP A 574 11.56 -22.32 -9.82
N GLY A 575 11.82 -22.34 -11.14
CA GLY A 575 11.12 -21.45 -12.05
C GLY A 575 11.32 -21.75 -13.52
N ILE A 576 10.56 -21.07 -14.36
CA ILE A 576 10.68 -21.03 -15.82
C ILE A 576 10.99 -19.60 -16.22
N HIS A 577 12.08 -19.40 -16.95
CA HIS A 577 12.47 -18.10 -17.48
C HIS A 577 12.26 -18.06 -18.98
N PHE A 578 11.67 -17.00 -19.48
CA PHE A 578 11.55 -16.73 -20.90
C PHE A 578 11.70 -15.23 -21.18
N TRP A 579 12.07 -14.91 -22.43
CA TRP A 579 12.17 -13.54 -22.88
C TRP A 579 11.01 -13.23 -23.80
N ILE A 580 10.32 -12.13 -23.54
CA ILE A 580 9.25 -11.61 -24.40
C ILE A 580 9.66 -10.25 -24.92
N LEU A 581 9.43 -10.02 -26.23
CA LEU A 581 9.42 -8.70 -26.83
C LEU A 581 8.02 -8.46 -27.36
N SER A 582 7.34 -7.44 -26.83
CA SER A 582 6.02 -7.00 -27.31
C SER A 582 6.20 -5.78 -28.23
N ASP A 583 5.39 -5.69 -29.26
CA ASP A 583 5.26 -4.50 -30.10
C ASP A 583 4.35 -3.43 -29.48
N GLY A 584 3.80 -3.71 -28.29
CA GLY A 584 2.92 -2.79 -27.55
C GLY A 584 1.45 -2.85 -28.00
N SER A 585 1.07 -3.89 -28.76
CA SER A 585 -0.32 -4.12 -29.18
C SER A 585 -1.06 -5.06 -28.24
#